data_12c2f2c2f6d14dc3a8b51c0ed40834c1
#
_entry.id   12c2f2c2f6d14dc3a8b51c0ed40834c1
#
_cell.length_a   1.000
_cell.length_b   1.000
_cell.length_c   1.000
_cell.angle_alpha   90.00
_cell.angle_beta   90.00
_cell.angle_gamma   90.00
#
_symmetry.space_group_name_H-M   'P 1'
#
loop_
_entity.id
_entity.type
_entity.pdbx_description
1 polymer ?
#
loop_
_entity_poly.entity_id
_entity_poly.type
_entity_poly.pdbx_seq_one_letter_code
_entity_poly.pdbx_strand_id
1 'polypeptide(L)'
;MSEHYITLVPEDPRFVPEAANQLRARHRFAEIVQANEIEIIVSEKIKFFDCGENFGRILCPSCHSEIAVAWWKQRMHDDYAKGFILAAYATPCCRIQCTLHELVYEWPQGFGRFALDARNPNIGKLEEKYEQELEEILGTKLRVIYQHI
;
A
#
# COMPACT_ATOMS: atom_id res chain seq x y z
N MET A 1 -8.68 -12.60 18.70
CA MET A 1 -8.41 -11.17 18.90
C MET A 1 -8.13 -10.49 17.57
N SER A 2 -8.65 -9.29 17.41
CA SER A 2 -8.38 -8.52 16.21
C SER A 2 -7.07 -7.75 16.34
N GLU A 3 -6.37 -7.56 15.25
CA GLU A 3 -5.18 -6.74 15.17
C GLU A 3 -5.36 -5.71 14.06
N HIS A 4 -4.68 -4.59 14.19
CA HIS A 4 -4.65 -3.61 13.12
C HIS A 4 -3.22 -3.12 12.89
N TYR A 5 -2.99 -2.63 11.67
CA TYR A 5 -1.68 -2.20 11.24
C TYR A 5 -1.80 -0.87 10.48
N ILE A 6 -0.76 -0.07 10.54
CA ILE A 6 -0.57 1.03 9.60
C ILE A 6 0.67 0.68 8.79
N THR A 7 0.49 0.54 7.48
CA THR A 7 1.57 0.16 6.57
C THR A 7 1.85 1.32 5.62
N LEU A 8 3.12 1.72 5.52
CA LEU A 8 3.55 2.76 4.61
C LEU A 8 4.27 2.12 3.43
N VAL A 9 3.75 2.37 2.22
CA VAL A 9 4.30 1.80 0.99
C VAL A 9 4.55 2.94 0.00
N PRO A 10 5.72 2.99 -0.67
CA PRO A 10 5.92 4.00 -1.71
C PRO A 10 4.86 3.91 -2.80
N GLU A 11 4.40 5.07 -3.30
CA GLU A 11 3.47 5.10 -4.43
C GLU A 11 4.09 4.46 -5.67
N ASP A 12 5.40 4.58 -5.86
CA ASP A 12 6.11 3.82 -6.88
C ASP A 12 6.42 2.42 -6.32
N PRO A 13 5.77 1.37 -6.81
CA PRO A 13 5.92 0.02 -6.26
C PRO A 13 7.32 -0.58 -6.43
N ARG A 14 8.17 0.01 -7.26
CA ARG A 14 9.53 -0.47 -7.47
C ARG A 14 10.58 0.28 -6.67
N PHE A 15 10.19 1.36 -6.01
CA PHE A 15 11.11 2.19 -5.24
C PHE A 15 11.48 1.52 -3.92
N VAL A 16 12.79 1.49 -3.62
CA VAL A 16 13.33 1.03 -2.33
C VAL A 16 14.22 2.14 -1.79
N PRO A 17 13.89 2.72 -0.62
CA PRO A 17 14.71 3.78 -0.03
C PRO A 17 16.10 3.29 0.35
N GLU A 18 17.05 4.20 0.47
CA GLU A 18 18.38 3.88 0.99
C GLU A 18 18.29 3.34 2.43
N ALA A 19 19.14 2.39 2.78
CA ALA A 19 19.10 1.72 4.08
C ALA A 19 19.12 2.70 5.25
N ALA A 20 19.96 3.73 5.21
CA ALA A 20 20.03 4.73 6.27
C ALA A 20 18.69 5.47 6.44
N ASN A 21 18.03 5.79 5.35
CA ASN A 21 16.73 6.47 5.38
C ASN A 21 15.62 5.53 5.89
N GLN A 22 15.70 4.23 5.59
CA GLN A 22 14.77 3.25 6.13
C GLN A 22 14.84 3.22 7.66
N LEU A 23 16.05 3.24 8.22
CA LEU A 23 16.24 3.21 9.67
C LEU A 23 15.76 4.50 10.33
N ARG A 24 16.05 5.65 9.73
CA ARG A 24 15.58 6.95 10.23
C ARG A 24 14.06 7.03 10.21
N ALA A 25 13.44 6.59 9.12
CA ALA A 25 11.99 6.60 8.98
C ALA A 25 11.34 5.64 9.98
N ARG A 26 11.91 4.45 10.17
CA ARG A 26 11.41 3.48 11.16
C ARG A 26 11.39 4.09 12.56
N HIS A 27 12.50 4.70 12.95
CA HIS A 27 12.61 5.33 14.27
C HIS A 27 11.56 6.41 14.46
N ARG A 28 11.42 7.30 13.48
CA ARG A 28 10.45 8.39 13.56
C ARG A 28 9.01 7.89 13.51
N PHE A 29 8.74 6.90 12.69
CA PHE A 29 7.40 6.31 12.59
C PHE A 29 6.98 5.68 13.92
N ALA A 30 7.88 4.98 14.58
CA ALA A 30 7.61 4.38 15.90
C ALA A 30 7.19 5.43 16.92
N GLU A 31 7.85 6.59 16.91
CA GLU A 31 7.49 7.69 17.80
C GLU A 31 6.09 8.24 17.49
N ILE A 32 5.80 8.45 16.20
CA ILE A 32 4.52 9.02 15.76
C ILE A 32 3.35 8.11 16.11
N VAL A 33 3.46 6.82 15.81
CA VAL A 33 2.36 5.86 16.00
C VAL A 33 2.35 5.22 17.38
N GLN A 34 3.37 5.49 18.21
CA GLN A 34 3.48 4.95 19.56
C GLN A 34 3.38 3.43 19.57
N ALA A 35 4.06 2.79 18.63
CA ALA A 35 4.13 1.35 18.52
C ALA A 35 5.53 0.86 18.90
N ASN A 36 5.61 -0.29 19.56
CA ASN A 36 6.88 -0.86 19.96
C ASN A 36 7.59 -1.56 18.81
N GLU A 37 6.82 -2.07 17.85
CA GLU A 37 7.36 -2.83 16.74
C GLU A 37 7.00 -2.20 15.41
N ILE A 38 8.02 -1.80 14.66
CA ILE A 38 7.91 -1.40 13.27
C ILE A 38 8.76 -2.36 12.46
N GLU A 39 8.12 -3.12 11.58
CA GLU A 39 8.83 -4.02 10.69
C GLU A 39 9.24 -3.27 9.42
N ILE A 40 10.50 -3.43 9.02
CA ILE A 40 10.98 -2.98 7.72
C ILE A 40 10.87 -4.18 6.77
N ILE A 41 10.09 -4.02 5.72
CA ILE A 41 9.89 -5.05 4.71
C ILE A 41 10.61 -4.61 3.44
N VAL A 42 11.56 -5.42 2.97
CA VAL A 42 12.25 -5.20 1.70
C VAL A 42 12.20 -6.50 0.91
N SER A 43 11.81 -6.44 -0.33
CA SER A 43 11.67 -7.61 -1.19
C SER A 43 12.25 -7.33 -2.56
N GLU A 44 12.87 -8.34 -3.17
CA GLU A 44 13.32 -8.25 -4.57
C GLU A 44 12.13 -8.24 -5.53
N LYS A 45 11.02 -8.86 -5.12
CA LYS A 45 9.78 -8.91 -5.89
C LYS A 45 8.76 -7.98 -5.32
N ILE A 46 7.85 -7.51 -6.16
CA ILE A 46 6.71 -6.71 -5.73
C ILE A 46 5.78 -7.60 -4.90
N LYS A 47 5.35 -7.09 -3.75
CA LYS A 47 4.40 -7.74 -2.86
C LYS A 47 3.10 -6.96 -2.82
N PHE A 48 2.01 -7.65 -2.52
CA PHE A 48 0.72 -7.02 -2.29
C PHE A 48 0.54 -6.75 -0.79
N PHE A 49 0.17 -5.50 -0.47
CA PHE A 49 -0.15 -5.07 0.88
C PHE A 49 -1.63 -4.71 0.93
N ASP A 50 -2.41 -5.59 1.54
CA ASP A 50 -3.87 -5.47 1.59
C ASP A 50 -4.34 -4.69 2.82
N CYS A 51 -5.60 -4.27 2.79
CA CYS A 51 -6.23 -3.58 3.93
C CYS A 51 -7.06 -4.51 4.81
N GLY A 52 -6.99 -5.83 4.59
CA GLY A 52 -7.70 -6.82 5.40
C GLY A 52 -9.21 -6.66 5.34
N GLU A 53 -9.86 -6.68 6.51
CA GLU A 53 -11.31 -6.57 6.62
C GLU A 53 -11.85 -5.18 6.25
N ASN A 54 -10.97 -4.19 6.11
CA ASN A 54 -11.37 -2.85 5.65
C ASN A 54 -11.72 -2.81 4.17
N PHE A 55 -11.44 -3.88 3.42
CA PHE A 55 -11.68 -3.92 1.98
C PHE A 55 -13.10 -3.47 1.63
N GLY A 56 -13.20 -2.49 0.76
CA GLY A 56 -14.46 -1.92 0.30
C GLY A 56 -14.59 -1.99 -1.21
N ARG A 57 -14.93 -0.86 -1.84
CA ARG A 57 -15.11 -0.80 -3.28
C ARG A 57 -13.80 -0.55 -4.01
N ILE A 58 -13.75 -0.97 -5.27
CA ILE A 58 -12.67 -0.69 -6.20
C ILE A 58 -13.23 0.19 -7.28
N LEU A 59 -12.56 1.30 -7.58
CA LEU A 59 -13.01 2.25 -8.59
C LEU A 59 -11.98 2.37 -9.71
N CYS A 60 -12.47 2.63 -10.91
CA CYS A 60 -11.62 2.90 -12.06
C CYS A 60 -10.90 4.24 -11.87
N PRO A 61 -9.56 4.31 -12.11
CA PRO A 61 -8.85 5.57 -11.95
C PRO A 61 -9.24 6.64 -13.00
N SER A 62 -9.87 6.25 -14.08
CA SER A 62 -10.28 7.16 -15.15
C SER A 62 -11.73 7.61 -15.02
N CYS A 63 -12.69 6.68 -15.11
CA CYS A 63 -14.12 7.03 -15.11
C CYS A 63 -14.78 6.95 -13.73
N HIS A 64 -14.05 6.48 -12.72
CA HIS A 64 -14.53 6.35 -11.34
C HIS A 64 -15.71 5.38 -11.15
N SER A 65 -16.03 4.58 -12.17
CA SER A 65 -17.04 3.52 -12.04
C SER A 65 -16.55 2.42 -11.11
N GLU A 66 -17.48 1.80 -10.38
CA GLU A 66 -17.15 0.67 -9.54
C GLU A 66 -16.77 -0.53 -10.38
N ILE A 67 -15.70 -1.20 -9.99
CA ILE A 67 -15.20 -2.40 -10.67
C ILE A 67 -15.63 -3.63 -9.88
N ALA A 68 -16.14 -4.64 -10.58
CA ALA A 68 -16.57 -5.88 -9.94
C ALA A 68 -15.39 -6.59 -9.28
N VAL A 69 -15.61 -7.04 -8.05
CA VAL A 69 -14.58 -7.76 -7.29
C VAL A 69 -14.13 -9.02 -8.02
N ALA A 70 -15.03 -9.71 -8.72
CA ALA A 70 -14.70 -10.92 -9.48
C ALA A 70 -13.68 -10.63 -10.59
N TRP A 71 -13.81 -9.50 -11.29
CA TRP A 71 -12.84 -9.08 -12.30
C TRP A 71 -11.49 -8.83 -11.66
N TRP A 72 -11.48 -8.10 -10.54
CA TRP A 72 -10.26 -7.77 -9.81
C TRP A 72 -9.54 -9.03 -9.30
N LYS A 73 -10.29 -9.97 -8.71
CA LYS A 73 -9.71 -11.23 -8.23
C LYS A 73 -9.04 -12.01 -9.35
N GLN A 74 -9.66 -12.03 -10.54
CA GLN A 74 -9.08 -12.73 -11.68
C GLN A 74 -7.78 -12.05 -12.12
N ARG A 75 -7.76 -10.73 -12.18
CA ARG A 75 -6.53 -9.99 -12.56
C ARG A 75 -5.44 -10.15 -11.51
N MET A 76 -5.82 -10.18 -10.24
CA MET A 76 -4.86 -10.46 -9.15
C MET A 76 -4.24 -11.84 -9.34
N HIS A 77 -5.05 -12.84 -9.65
CA HIS A 77 -4.55 -14.19 -9.92
C HIS A 77 -3.61 -14.22 -11.12
N ASP A 78 -3.99 -13.57 -12.19
CA ASP A 78 -3.18 -13.52 -13.42
C ASP A 78 -1.82 -12.86 -13.17
N ASP A 79 -1.81 -11.74 -12.46
CA ASP A 79 -0.58 -11.01 -12.21
C ASP A 79 0.29 -11.71 -11.17
N TYR A 80 -0.31 -12.33 -10.17
CA TYR A 80 0.40 -13.14 -9.18
C TYR A 80 1.15 -14.30 -9.86
N ALA A 81 0.51 -14.94 -10.82
CA ALA A 81 1.14 -16.02 -11.59
C ALA A 81 2.39 -15.57 -12.35
N LYS A 82 2.48 -14.28 -12.65
CA LYS A 82 3.65 -13.67 -13.29
C LYS A 82 4.64 -13.09 -12.27
N GLY A 83 4.39 -13.24 -10.97
CA GLY A 83 5.22 -12.70 -9.88
C GLY A 83 4.94 -11.24 -9.55
N PHE A 84 3.72 -10.76 -9.78
CA PHE A 84 3.33 -9.35 -9.59
C PHE A 84 4.23 -8.38 -10.36
N ILE A 85 4.23 -8.52 -11.68
CA ILE A 85 4.96 -7.57 -12.55
C ILE A 85 4.17 -6.28 -12.76
N LEU A 86 2.94 -6.20 -12.25
CA LEU A 86 2.01 -5.09 -12.45
C LEU A 86 1.79 -4.82 -13.93
N ALA A 87 1.32 -5.84 -14.64
CA ALA A 87 0.96 -5.72 -16.04
C ALA A 87 -0.22 -4.76 -16.21
N ALA A 88 -0.33 -4.17 -17.39
CA ALA A 88 -1.46 -3.32 -17.72
C ALA A 88 -2.65 -4.18 -18.12
N TYR A 89 -3.83 -3.85 -17.57
CA TYR A 89 -5.10 -4.50 -17.90
C TYR A 89 -6.12 -3.44 -18.29
N ALA A 90 -6.96 -3.77 -19.28
CA ALA A 90 -8.06 -2.89 -19.66
C ALA A 90 -9.19 -3.00 -18.64
N THR A 91 -9.64 -1.88 -18.06
CA THR A 91 -10.72 -1.89 -17.10
C THR A 91 -12.04 -2.32 -17.79
N PRO A 92 -12.95 -3.01 -17.08
CA PRO A 92 -14.19 -3.49 -17.70
C PRO A 92 -15.19 -2.36 -18.00
N CYS A 93 -15.02 -1.18 -17.39
CA CYS A 93 -15.94 -0.05 -17.56
C CYS A 93 -15.62 0.80 -18.78
N CYS A 94 -14.45 1.44 -18.82
CA CYS A 94 -14.09 2.34 -19.92
C CYS A 94 -12.88 1.86 -20.73
N ARG A 95 -12.34 0.70 -20.38
CA ARG A 95 -11.23 0.03 -21.08
C ARG A 95 -9.92 0.80 -21.08
N ILE A 96 -9.73 1.69 -20.12
CA ILE A 96 -8.41 2.31 -19.95
C ILE A 96 -7.40 1.26 -19.48
N GLN A 97 -6.16 1.37 -19.97
CA GLN A 97 -5.10 0.49 -19.53
C GLN A 97 -4.56 0.99 -18.19
N CYS A 98 -4.53 0.14 -17.19
CA CYS A 98 -3.96 0.46 -15.88
C CYS A 98 -3.44 -0.79 -15.18
N THR A 99 -2.56 -0.59 -14.22
CA THR A 99 -2.07 -1.68 -13.38
C THR A 99 -2.98 -1.84 -12.16
N LEU A 100 -2.86 -2.98 -11.47
CA LEU A 100 -3.61 -3.23 -10.24
C LEU A 100 -3.28 -2.21 -9.15
N HIS A 101 -2.08 -1.66 -9.17
CA HIS A 101 -1.66 -0.64 -8.21
C HIS A 101 -2.32 0.71 -8.45
N GLU A 102 -2.66 1.01 -9.69
CA GLU A 102 -3.29 2.28 -10.08
C GLU A 102 -4.79 2.33 -9.83
N LEU A 103 -5.44 1.19 -9.58
CA LEU A 103 -6.86 1.16 -9.23
C LEU A 103 -7.10 1.97 -7.96
N VAL A 104 -8.28 2.59 -7.85
CA VAL A 104 -8.65 3.35 -6.66
C VAL A 104 -9.36 2.41 -5.69
N TYR A 105 -8.73 2.17 -4.56
CA TYR A 105 -9.30 1.35 -3.49
C TYR A 105 -9.87 2.28 -2.42
N GLU A 106 -11.11 2.09 -2.03
CA GLU A 106 -11.76 2.97 -1.02
C GLU A 106 -10.99 2.99 0.29
N TRP A 107 -10.64 1.82 0.79
CA TRP A 107 -9.61 1.71 1.81
C TRP A 107 -8.32 1.42 1.07
N PRO A 108 -7.33 2.33 1.13
CA PRO A 108 -6.12 2.14 0.33
C PRO A 108 -5.47 0.80 0.56
N GLN A 109 -5.00 0.21 -0.51
CA GLN A 109 -4.14 -0.96 -0.52
C GLN A 109 -3.28 -0.88 -1.77
N GLY A 110 -2.22 -1.66 -1.85
CA GLY A 110 -1.35 -1.53 -3.00
C GLY A 110 -0.17 -2.48 -2.99
N PHE A 111 0.81 -2.17 -3.82
CA PHE A 111 1.92 -3.04 -4.12
C PHE A 111 3.24 -2.33 -3.90
N GLY A 112 4.28 -3.06 -3.52
CA GLY A 112 5.59 -2.47 -3.34
C GLY A 112 6.66 -3.50 -3.05
N ARG A 113 7.90 -3.03 -3.14
CA ARG A 113 9.07 -3.79 -2.74
C ARG A 113 9.57 -3.40 -1.35
N PHE A 114 9.04 -2.32 -0.81
CA PHE A 114 9.42 -1.79 0.49
C PHE A 114 8.17 -1.37 1.26
N ALA A 115 8.16 -1.62 2.56
CA ALA A 115 7.13 -1.12 3.44
C ALA A 115 7.66 -0.93 4.86
N LEU A 116 7.06 0.01 5.58
CA LEU A 116 7.16 0.11 7.03
C LEU A 116 5.82 -0.30 7.61
N ASP A 117 5.81 -1.29 8.49
CA ASP A 117 4.59 -1.87 9.00
C ASP A 117 4.51 -1.76 10.51
N ALA A 118 3.58 -0.95 11.00
CA ALA A 118 3.36 -0.75 12.43
C ALA A 118 2.21 -1.63 12.90
N ARG A 119 2.51 -2.56 13.79
CA ARG A 119 1.53 -3.47 14.38
C ARG A 119 0.89 -2.81 15.61
N ASN A 120 -0.43 -2.80 15.64
CA ASN A 120 -1.23 -2.24 16.73
C ASN A 120 -0.76 -0.85 17.17
N PRO A 121 -0.71 0.13 16.24
CA PRO A 121 -0.33 1.49 16.59
C PRO A 121 -1.35 2.10 17.54
N ASN A 122 -0.90 3.02 18.39
CA ASN A 122 -1.76 3.68 19.37
C ASN A 122 -2.29 5.02 18.84
N ILE A 123 -2.62 5.05 17.55
CA ILE A 123 -3.28 6.19 16.89
C ILE A 123 -4.33 5.64 15.92
N GLY A 124 -5.37 6.43 15.65
CA GLY A 124 -6.40 6.03 14.70
C GLY A 124 -6.00 6.29 13.26
N LYS A 125 -5.54 7.51 12.98
CA LYS A 125 -5.19 7.94 11.63
C LYS A 125 -3.86 8.68 11.66
N LEU A 126 -3.02 8.43 10.67
CA LEU A 126 -1.76 9.16 10.50
C LEU A 126 -2.07 10.56 9.94
N GLU A 127 -1.67 11.59 10.69
CA GLU A 127 -1.87 12.97 10.26
C GLU A 127 -1.02 13.29 9.03
N GLU A 128 -1.55 14.12 8.15
CA GLU A 128 -0.89 14.49 6.91
C GLU A 128 0.52 15.08 7.14
N LYS A 129 0.69 15.87 8.18
CA LYS A 129 2.01 16.47 8.48
C LYS A 129 3.07 15.41 8.76
N TYR A 130 2.69 14.30 9.41
CA TYR A 130 3.61 13.20 9.70
C TYR A 130 3.85 12.35 8.47
N GLU A 131 2.82 12.16 7.64
CA GLU A 131 2.98 11.48 6.37
C GLU A 131 4.00 12.22 5.50
N GLN A 132 3.89 13.54 5.40
CA GLN A 132 4.81 14.39 4.64
C GLN A 132 6.23 14.32 5.21
N GLU A 133 6.37 14.33 6.52
CA GLU A 133 7.68 14.19 7.16
C GLU A 133 8.35 12.86 6.79
N LEU A 134 7.60 11.78 6.84
CA LEU A 134 8.12 10.46 6.49
C LEU A 134 8.43 10.35 4.99
N GLU A 135 7.64 10.98 4.14
CA GLU A 135 7.92 11.06 2.71
C GLU A 135 9.26 11.77 2.45
N GLU A 136 9.55 12.84 3.17
CA GLU A 136 10.82 13.55 3.06
C GLU A 136 12.00 12.66 3.49
N ILE A 137 11.85 11.96 4.60
CA ILE A 137 12.90 11.06 5.10
C ILE A 137 13.19 9.94 4.11
N LEU A 138 12.14 9.33 3.57
CA LEU A 138 12.27 8.20 2.64
C LEU A 138 12.59 8.62 1.21
N GLY A 139 12.30 9.87 0.86
CA GLY A 139 12.57 10.40 -0.49
C GLY A 139 11.55 9.95 -1.53
N THR A 140 10.31 9.70 -1.13
CA THR A 140 9.26 9.22 -2.03
C THR A 140 7.88 9.56 -1.48
N LYS A 141 6.89 9.63 -2.35
CA LYS A 141 5.49 9.69 -1.95
C LYS A 141 5.05 8.35 -1.39
N LEU A 142 4.21 8.39 -0.38
CA LEU A 142 3.74 7.19 0.33
C LEU A 142 2.25 6.98 0.14
N ARG A 143 1.86 5.70 0.17
CA ARG A 143 0.48 5.28 0.33
C ARG A 143 0.35 4.71 1.73
N VAL A 144 -0.61 5.23 2.49
CA VAL A 144 -0.85 4.78 3.86
C VAL A 144 -1.97 3.76 3.84
N ILE A 145 -1.67 2.54 4.27
CA ILE A 145 -2.61 1.43 4.26
C ILE A 145 -2.99 1.11 5.71
N TYR A 146 -4.29 1.10 5.97
CA TYR A 146 -4.84 0.71 7.27
C TYR A 146 -5.40 -0.69 7.13
N GLN A 147 -4.75 -1.64 7.81
CA GLN A 147 -5.16 -3.04 7.74
C GLN A 147 -5.83 -3.45 9.05
N HIS A 148 -6.97 -4.09 8.95
CA HIS A 148 -7.66 -4.69 10.10
C HIS A 148 -7.83 -6.19 9.84
N ILE A 149 -7.37 -6.97 10.80
CA ILE A 149 -7.45 -8.43 10.74
C ILE A 149 -8.30 -8.95 11.90
#